data_334c783822cc94035ed23861447f406f
#
_entry.id   334c783822cc94035ed23861447f406f
#
_cell.length_a   1.000
_cell.length_b   1.000
_cell.length_c   1.000
_cell.angle_alpha   90.00
_cell.angle_beta   90.00
_cell.angle_gamma   90.00
#
_symmetry.space_group_name_H-M   'P 1'
#
loop_
_entity.id
_entity.type
_entity.pdbx_description
1 polymer ?
#
loop_
_entity_poly.entity_id
_entity_poly.type
_entity_poly.pdbx_seq_one_letter_code
_entity_poly.pdbx_strand_id
1 'polypeptide(L)'
;MKPFNIHFNPFNPGKIDPHYWGKVKRRGFSAVVTHSQYIGMCDVYFSFCSMKDEFNKKMGLSTARTNKFVTVHRKALPGFIRDLERECFGDGEPLNPQGHYNYLYKNFF
;
A
#
# COMPACT_ATOMS: atom_id res chain seq x y z
N MET A 1 -10.70 -12.53 -10.83
CA MET A 1 -9.71 -11.47 -10.58
C MET A 1 -8.36 -12.08 -10.28
N LYS A 2 -7.32 -11.54 -10.85
CA LYS A 2 -5.96 -11.99 -10.56
C LYS A 2 -5.41 -11.25 -9.34
N PRO A 3 -4.60 -11.91 -8.50
CA PRO A 3 -3.87 -11.21 -7.45
C PRO A 3 -3.03 -10.08 -8.04
N PHE A 4 -2.89 -9.00 -7.32
CA PHE A 4 -2.03 -7.92 -7.77
C PHE A 4 -1.22 -7.35 -6.61
N ASN A 5 -0.12 -6.69 -6.96
CA ASN A 5 0.81 -6.14 -5.99
C ASN A 5 0.75 -4.62 -6.02
N ILE A 6 0.90 -4.02 -4.85
CA ILE A 6 0.97 -2.58 -4.69
C ILE A 6 2.28 -2.26 -4.00
N HIS A 7 3.02 -1.31 -4.56
CA HIS A 7 4.24 -0.81 -3.94
C HIS A 7 4.14 0.69 -3.81
N PHE A 8 4.42 1.19 -2.63
CA PHE A 8 4.41 2.61 -2.37
C PHE A 8 5.75 3.02 -1.78
N ASN A 9 6.45 3.91 -2.48
CA ASN A 9 7.68 4.51 -2.00
C ASN A 9 7.50 6.04 -2.08
N PRO A 10 7.29 6.71 -0.92
CA PRO A 10 7.02 8.15 -0.94
C PRO A 10 8.17 8.99 -1.49
N PHE A 11 9.37 8.42 -1.57
CA PHE A 11 10.52 9.16 -2.12
C PHE A 11 10.63 9.04 -3.63
N ASN A 12 9.78 8.25 -4.28
CA ASN A 12 9.78 8.21 -5.74
C ASN A 12 9.26 9.55 -6.29
N PRO A 13 9.93 10.09 -7.33
CA PRO A 13 9.46 11.32 -7.96
C PRO A 13 8.01 11.17 -8.44
N GLY A 14 7.21 12.20 -8.21
CA GLY A 14 5.81 12.22 -8.62
C GLY A 14 4.83 11.56 -7.67
N LYS A 15 5.31 10.90 -6.61
CA LYS A 15 4.41 10.30 -5.61
C LYS A 15 3.95 11.32 -4.58
N ILE A 16 4.88 12.10 -4.04
CA ILE A 16 4.55 13.20 -3.15
C ILE A 16 5.48 14.36 -3.45
N ASP A 17 5.07 15.55 -3.01
CA ASP A 17 5.91 16.72 -3.07
C ASP A 17 7.12 16.53 -2.15
N PRO A 18 8.35 16.76 -2.63
CA PRO A 18 9.56 16.67 -1.80
C PRO A 18 9.49 17.48 -0.51
N HIS A 19 8.67 18.53 -0.48
CA HIS A 19 8.43 19.32 0.72
C HIS A 19 7.98 18.46 1.91
N TYR A 20 7.28 17.36 1.64
CA TYR A 20 6.75 16.48 2.69
C TYR A 20 7.67 15.31 3.03
N TRP A 21 8.81 15.17 2.36
CA TRP A 21 9.71 14.04 2.62
C TRP A 21 10.19 13.98 4.07
N GLY A 22 10.35 15.13 4.73
CA GLY A 22 10.75 15.18 6.13
C GLY A 22 9.73 14.63 7.10
N LYS A 23 8.49 14.44 6.66
CA LYS A 23 7.41 13.89 7.49
C LYS A 23 7.26 12.38 7.34
N VAL A 24 8.03 11.77 6.45
CA VAL A 24 7.94 10.33 6.18
C VAL A 24 8.56 9.57 7.34
N LYS A 25 7.81 8.63 7.91
CA LYS A 25 8.24 7.81 9.04
C LYS A 25 8.60 6.38 8.63
N ARG A 26 8.11 5.93 7.49
CA ARG A 26 8.45 4.62 6.93
C ARG A 26 8.86 4.81 5.49
N ARG A 27 9.83 4.01 5.03
CA ARG A 27 10.36 4.11 3.67
C ARG A 27 9.29 3.82 2.61
N GLY A 28 8.29 3.03 2.97
CA GLY A 28 7.21 2.68 2.09
C GLY A 28 6.54 1.40 2.54
N PHE A 29 5.72 0.84 1.67
CA PHE A 29 5.11 -0.47 1.93
C PHE A 29 4.96 -1.25 0.63
N SER A 30 4.80 -2.56 0.80
CA SER A 30 4.43 -3.48 -0.28
C SER A 30 3.21 -4.26 0.17
N ALA A 31 2.29 -4.50 -0.73
CA ALA A 31 1.08 -5.26 -0.43
C ALA A 31 0.76 -6.21 -1.58
N VAL A 32 0.16 -7.34 -1.20
CA VAL A 32 -0.40 -8.33 -2.13
C VAL A 32 -1.88 -8.41 -1.86
N VAL A 33 -2.69 -8.18 -2.88
CA VAL A 33 -4.15 -8.24 -2.77
C VAL A 33 -4.64 -9.47 -3.51
N THR A 34 -5.39 -10.31 -2.82
CA THR A 34 -5.94 -11.54 -3.38
C THR A 34 -7.43 -11.63 -3.10
N HIS A 35 -8.12 -12.55 -3.77
CA HIS A 35 -9.49 -12.88 -3.41
C HIS A 35 -9.54 -13.50 -2.03
N SER A 36 -10.54 -13.09 -1.25
CA SER A 36 -10.88 -13.80 -0.03
C SER A 36 -11.74 -15.02 -0.36
N GLN A 37 -11.81 -15.96 0.59
CA GLN A 37 -12.79 -17.03 0.51
C GLN A 37 -14.23 -16.52 0.66
N TYR A 38 -14.41 -15.28 1.12
CA TYR A 38 -15.72 -14.67 1.27
C TYR A 38 -16.06 -13.82 0.05
N ILE A 39 -17.27 -13.96 -0.46
CA ILE A 39 -17.73 -13.22 -1.64
C ILE A 39 -17.68 -11.72 -1.39
N GLY A 40 -17.10 -10.99 -2.33
CA GLY A 40 -17.01 -9.53 -2.25
C GLY A 40 -15.91 -9.02 -1.34
N MET A 41 -15.11 -9.91 -0.76
CA MET A 41 -14.02 -9.56 0.13
C MET A 41 -12.67 -9.80 -0.54
N CYS A 42 -11.65 -9.13 -0.01
CA CYS A 42 -10.26 -9.29 -0.45
C CYS A 42 -9.37 -9.52 0.75
N ASP A 43 -8.33 -10.30 0.56
CA ASP A 43 -7.29 -10.46 1.57
C ASP A 43 -6.09 -9.61 1.17
N VAL A 44 -5.63 -8.77 2.09
CA VAL A 44 -4.49 -7.88 1.87
C VAL A 44 -3.36 -8.29 2.78
N TYR A 45 -2.26 -8.73 2.18
CA TYR A 45 -1.01 -9.00 2.87
C TYR A 45 -0.12 -7.78 2.66
N PHE A 46 0.50 -7.28 3.70
CA PHE A 46 1.33 -6.09 3.54
C PHE A 46 2.49 -6.08 4.52
N SER A 47 3.53 -5.33 4.15
CA SER A 47 4.68 -5.08 5.01
C SER A 47 5.17 -3.67 4.78
N PHE A 48 5.65 -3.04 5.86
CA PHE A 48 6.26 -1.72 5.79
C PHE A 48 7.77 -1.85 5.75
N CYS A 49 8.40 -0.96 4.99
CA CYS A 49 9.84 -0.85 4.94
C CYS A 49 10.29 0.19 5.96
N SER A 50 11.28 -0.15 6.78
CA SER A 50 11.87 0.78 7.73
C SER A 50 12.63 1.90 7.02
N MET A 51 12.67 3.08 7.63
CA MET A 51 13.49 4.19 7.12
C MET A 51 14.99 3.84 7.06
N LYS A 52 15.41 2.87 7.85
CA LYS A 52 16.81 2.43 7.89
C LYS A 52 17.18 1.54 6.70
N ASP A 53 16.19 0.95 6.06
CA ASP A 53 16.40 0.00 4.96
C ASP A 53 16.13 0.67 3.63
N GLU A 54 16.75 0.15 2.57
CA GLU A 54 16.42 0.56 1.22
C GLU A 54 15.10 -0.11 0.81
N PHE A 55 14.31 0.61 0.06
CA PHE A 55 13.05 0.07 -0.44
C PHE A 55 13.34 -0.98 -1.50
N ASN A 56 12.90 -2.21 -1.25
CA ASN A 56 13.11 -3.34 -2.14
C ASN A 56 11.78 -4.05 -2.35
N LYS A 57 11.26 -3.99 -3.58
CA LYS A 57 9.97 -4.56 -3.92
C LYS A 57 9.90 -6.06 -3.69
N LYS A 58 10.94 -6.78 -4.06
CA LYS A 58 11.00 -8.23 -3.91
C LYS A 58 10.99 -8.65 -2.45
N MET A 59 11.81 -8.00 -1.63
CA MET A 59 11.85 -8.23 -0.19
C MET A 59 10.52 -7.87 0.45
N GLY A 60 9.96 -6.73 0.05
CA GLY A 60 8.66 -6.28 0.58
C GLY A 60 7.55 -7.28 0.32
N LEU A 61 7.48 -7.82 -0.88
CA LEU A 61 6.46 -8.83 -1.20
C LEU A 61 6.70 -10.14 -0.44
N SER A 62 7.95 -10.56 -0.34
CA SER A 62 8.30 -11.78 0.41
C SER A 62 7.89 -11.65 1.87
N THR A 63 8.18 -10.52 2.49
CA THR A 63 7.82 -10.26 3.89
C THR A 63 6.30 -10.14 4.03
N ALA A 64 5.64 -9.45 3.11
CA ALA A 64 4.18 -9.29 3.15
C ALA A 64 3.48 -10.64 3.16
N ARG A 65 3.93 -11.58 2.34
CA ARG A 65 3.32 -12.90 2.23
C ARG A 65 3.46 -13.75 3.48
N THR A 66 4.42 -13.43 4.34
CA THR A 66 4.61 -14.15 5.61
C THR A 66 3.82 -13.52 6.76
N ASN A 67 3.30 -12.32 6.57
CA ASN A 67 2.50 -11.64 7.57
C ASN A 67 1.05 -12.13 7.53
N LYS A 68 0.31 -11.87 8.61
CA LYS A 68 -1.13 -12.12 8.62
C LYS A 68 -1.80 -11.14 7.66
N PHE A 69 -2.81 -11.62 6.96
CA PHE A 69 -3.58 -10.77 6.06
C PHE A 69 -4.76 -10.14 6.81
N VAL A 70 -5.25 -9.04 6.24
CA VAL A 70 -6.47 -8.39 6.70
C VAL A 70 -7.51 -8.57 5.60
N THR A 71 -8.71 -9.02 5.99
CA THR A 71 -9.80 -9.18 5.03
C THR A 71 -10.64 -7.92 5.04
N VAL A 72 -10.80 -7.32 3.86
CA VAL A 72 -11.57 -6.09 3.71
C VAL A 72 -12.58 -6.25 2.59
N HIS A 73 -13.69 -5.51 2.69
CA HIS A 73 -14.66 -5.47 1.61
C HIS A 73 -14.01 -4.82 0.38
N ARG A 74 -14.30 -5.36 -0.80
CA ARG A 74 -13.74 -4.87 -2.05
C ARG A 74 -13.91 -3.36 -2.22
N LYS A 75 -15.08 -2.83 -1.83
CA LYS A 75 -15.36 -1.40 -1.93
C LYS A 75 -14.57 -0.57 -0.92
N ALA A 76 -14.12 -1.18 0.16
CA ALA A 76 -13.31 -0.49 1.18
C ALA A 76 -11.80 -0.57 0.89
N LEU A 77 -11.41 -1.33 -0.12
CA LEU A 77 -9.99 -1.53 -0.43
C LEU A 77 -9.25 -0.21 -0.72
N PRO A 78 -9.79 0.72 -1.53
CA PRO A 78 -9.08 1.99 -1.76
C PRO A 78 -8.80 2.76 -0.48
N GLY A 79 -9.77 2.80 0.44
CA GLY A 79 -9.59 3.46 1.73
C GLY A 79 -8.56 2.76 2.59
N PHE A 80 -8.55 1.43 2.58
CA PHE A 80 -7.56 0.66 3.34
C PHE A 80 -6.15 0.92 2.83
N ILE A 81 -5.94 0.95 1.51
CA ILE A 81 -4.63 1.25 0.94
C ILE A 81 -4.21 2.68 1.27
N ARG A 82 -5.14 3.63 1.26
CA ARG A 82 -4.85 5.00 1.68
C ARG A 82 -4.40 5.05 3.13
N ASP A 83 -5.00 4.24 4.00
CA ASP A 83 -4.58 4.16 5.40
C ASP A 83 -3.15 3.63 5.52
N LEU A 84 -2.77 2.66 4.70
CA LEU A 84 -1.38 2.17 4.67
C LEU A 84 -0.42 3.28 4.24
N GLU A 85 -0.80 4.09 3.26
CA GLU A 85 0.01 5.24 2.85
C GLU A 85 0.16 6.25 3.98
N ARG A 86 -0.90 6.52 4.72
CA ARG A 86 -0.87 7.43 5.87
C ARG A 86 0.06 6.91 6.96
N GLU A 87 0.12 5.61 7.16
CA GLU A 87 1.05 5.03 8.13
C GLU A 87 2.50 5.36 7.82
N CYS A 88 2.83 5.56 6.55
CA CYS A 88 4.19 5.96 6.17
C CYS A 88 4.53 7.38 6.65
N PHE A 89 3.52 8.17 6.99
CA PHE A 89 3.68 9.57 7.43
C PHE A 89 3.33 9.77 8.91
N GLY A 90 2.91 8.72 9.59
CA GLY A 90 2.36 8.88 10.93
C GLY A 90 1.04 9.63 10.88
N ASP A 91 0.98 10.82 11.43
CA ASP A 91 -0.22 11.66 11.36
C ASP A 91 -0.36 12.36 10.00
N GLY A 92 0.23 11.81 9.02
CA GLY A 92 0.62 12.47 7.82
C GLY A 92 -0.44 12.83 6.83
N GLU A 93 -0.03 13.75 6.02
CA GLU A 93 -0.79 14.26 4.93
C GLU A 93 -1.01 13.21 3.86
N PRO A 94 -2.10 13.30 3.20
CA PRO A 94 -2.37 12.45 2.09
C PRO A 94 -1.38 12.71 0.97
N LEU A 95 -0.95 11.67 0.40
CA LEU A 95 -0.12 11.70 -0.75
C LEU A 95 -0.96 11.92 -1.97
N ASN A 96 -0.73 11.24 -3.01
CA ASN A 96 -1.56 11.35 -4.19
C ASN A 96 -2.63 10.24 -4.15
N PRO A 97 -3.71 10.41 -3.37
CA PRO A 97 -4.73 9.36 -3.24
C PRO A 97 -5.42 9.07 -4.56
N GLN A 98 -5.46 10.06 -5.45
CA GLN A 98 -6.12 9.91 -6.73
C GLN A 98 -5.40 8.90 -7.62
N GLY A 99 -4.07 8.89 -7.59
CA GLY A 99 -3.31 7.92 -8.38
C GLY A 99 -3.59 6.49 -7.96
N HIS A 100 -3.58 6.23 -6.65
CA HIS A 100 -3.89 4.90 -6.13
C HIS A 100 -5.33 4.51 -6.37
N TYR A 101 -6.24 5.43 -6.15
CA TYR A 101 -7.65 5.18 -6.38
C TYR A 101 -7.90 4.77 -7.84
N ASN A 102 -7.33 5.51 -8.78
CA ASN A 102 -7.49 5.19 -10.19
C ASN A 102 -6.89 3.84 -10.55
N TYR A 103 -5.73 3.52 -9.98
CA TYR A 103 -5.09 2.24 -10.20
C TYR A 103 -5.99 1.09 -9.73
N LEU A 104 -6.49 1.19 -8.51
CA LEU A 104 -7.34 0.16 -7.95
C LEU A 104 -8.64 0.02 -8.71
N TYR A 105 -9.23 1.14 -9.09
CA TYR A 105 -10.47 1.14 -9.85
C TYR A 105 -10.30 0.46 -11.20
N LYS A 106 -9.21 0.81 -11.89
CA LYS A 106 -8.94 0.28 -13.22
C LYS A 106 -8.59 -1.20 -13.21
N ASN A 107 -7.86 -1.65 -12.18
CA ASN A 107 -7.30 -3.00 -12.18
C ASN A 107 -8.02 -3.97 -11.26
N PHE A 108 -8.86 -3.49 -10.35
CA PHE A 108 -9.53 -4.32 -9.36
C PHE A 108 -11.04 -4.25 -9.46
N PHE A 109 -11.60 -3.08 -9.58
CA PHE A 109 -13.02 -2.87 -9.72
C PHE A 109 -13.43 -2.73 -11.18
#